data_574e253e1c2774513342de785bbcc2ab
#
_entry.id   574e253e1c2774513342de785bbcc2ab
#
_cell.length_a   1.000
_cell.length_b   1.000
_cell.length_c   1.000
_cell.angle_alpha   90.00
_cell.angle_beta   90.00
_cell.angle_gamma   90.00
#
_symmetry.space_group_name_H-M   'P 1'
#
loop_
_entity.id
_entity.type
_entity.pdbx_description
1 polymer ?
#
loop_
_entity_poly.entity_id
_entity_poly.type
_entity_poly.pdbx_seq_one_letter_code
_entity_poly.pdbx_strand_id
1 'polypeptide(L)'
;MNDACRKTAGFKISILGRTYALRVSSLPIADGEKIVMRILDEGNHALTLQQLGYWGHSLATIEEAILQPHGVILVTGPTGSGKSTSLLSLLSILNSSAVNISTVEDPVEYKIPGVNQTQVNVKAGMTFAGGLRALLRQDPNIIMVGEIRDTETADLAVQAALTGHLVFSTLHTNNAATALPRLLEMGIEPFLIASTARAIIGQRLVRRLCPTCRKAYEPSADEMKEISTAFHLDQPGVMKRLHELEQKAASQHIGDSIGAALGSTETGIKTLYKAGENGCDKCNKTGYKGRMGIYEVLENSPAVQKMIVANATSTDIQNQAISEGMDSMQVDGLVKALRGETSIEETLRVTRE
;
A
#
# COMPACT_ATOMS: atom_id res chain seq x y z
N MET A 1 11.24 18.99 -31.02
CA MET A 1 10.07 19.60 -30.33
C MET A 1 10.57 20.14 -29.00
N ASN A 2 10.55 21.46 -28.84
CA ASN A 2 11.25 22.15 -27.76
C ASN A 2 10.67 21.83 -26.38
N ASP A 3 11.56 21.55 -25.42
CA ASP A 3 11.33 21.37 -23.95
C ASP A 3 10.76 22.64 -23.26
N ALA A 4 10.34 23.63 -24.04
CA ALA A 4 9.80 24.89 -23.53
C ALA A 4 8.37 24.81 -22.98
N CYS A 5 7.68 23.67 -23.17
CA CYS A 5 6.25 23.55 -22.82
C CYS A 5 5.95 23.07 -21.40
N ARG A 6 6.94 22.68 -20.60
CA ARG A 6 6.73 22.28 -19.19
C ARG A 6 7.78 22.93 -18.29
N LYS A 7 7.35 23.82 -17.42
CA LYS A 7 8.19 24.31 -16.31
C LYS A 7 7.76 23.60 -15.04
N THR A 8 8.67 22.84 -14.45
CA THR A 8 8.48 22.25 -13.12
C THR A 8 9.44 22.93 -12.15
N ALA A 9 8.91 23.46 -11.08
CA ALA A 9 9.70 24.08 -10.01
C ALA A 9 9.25 23.53 -8.65
N GLY A 10 10.17 23.44 -7.70
CA GLY A 10 9.87 23.12 -6.32
C GLY A 10 10.36 24.22 -5.40
N PHE A 11 9.57 24.61 -4.44
CA PHE A 11 9.98 25.54 -3.38
C PHE A 11 9.34 25.12 -2.04
N LYS A 12 9.92 25.61 -0.95
CA LYS A 12 9.42 25.35 0.40
C LYS A 12 8.81 26.61 0.98
N ILE A 13 7.72 26.44 1.70
CA ILE A 13 7.07 27.48 2.48
C ILE A 13 6.87 27.01 3.91
N SER A 14 6.99 27.93 4.87
CA SER A 14 6.66 27.66 6.27
C SER A 14 5.40 28.42 6.65
N ILE A 15 4.38 27.68 7.09
CA ILE A 15 3.08 28.24 7.52
C ILE A 15 2.77 27.67 8.90
N LEU A 16 2.51 28.57 9.87
CA LEU A 16 2.17 28.21 11.25
C LEU A 16 3.17 27.22 11.90
N GLY A 17 4.48 27.40 11.62
CA GLY A 17 5.54 26.57 12.17
C GLY A 17 5.72 25.20 11.48
N ARG A 18 4.98 24.92 10.40
CA ARG A 18 5.13 23.72 9.58
C ARG A 18 5.74 24.05 8.23
N THR A 19 6.64 23.21 7.75
CA THR A 19 7.27 23.35 6.44
C THR A 19 6.58 22.48 5.43
N TYR A 20 6.19 23.09 4.32
CA TYR A 20 5.57 22.42 3.18
C TYR A 20 6.46 22.57 1.96
N ALA A 21 6.73 21.49 1.26
CA ALA A 21 7.31 21.51 -0.07
C ALA A 21 6.19 21.58 -1.12
N LEU A 22 6.31 22.53 -2.05
CA LEU A 22 5.38 22.65 -3.17
C LEU A 22 6.07 22.22 -4.46
N ARG A 23 5.46 21.31 -5.19
CA ARG A 23 5.82 21.01 -6.58
C ARG A 23 4.83 21.69 -7.50
N VAL A 24 5.34 22.56 -8.35
CA VAL A 24 4.54 23.37 -9.28
C VAL A 24 4.85 22.91 -10.69
N SER A 25 3.81 22.64 -11.46
CA SER A 25 3.90 22.37 -12.90
C SER A 25 2.99 23.35 -13.63
N SER A 26 3.52 24.04 -14.64
CA SER A 26 2.73 24.88 -15.52
C SER A 26 2.64 24.28 -16.92
N LEU A 27 1.50 24.46 -17.56
CA LEU A 27 1.22 24.08 -18.93
C LEU A 27 0.55 25.26 -19.66
N PRO A 28 1.14 25.74 -20.76
CA PRO A 28 0.46 26.74 -21.59
C PRO A 28 -0.87 26.19 -22.14
N ILE A 29 -1.91 26.99 -22.04
CA ILE A 29 -3.24 26.74 -22.64
C ILE A 29 -3.61 27.94 -23.53
N ALA A 30 -4.70 27.86 -24.30
CA ALA A 30 -5.09 28.89 -25.26
C ALA A 30 -5.21 30.28 -24.66
N ASP A 31 -5.74 30.39 -23.42
CA ASP A 31 -6.03 31.67 -22.74
C ASP A 31 -5.14 31.92 -21.51
N GLY A 32 -3.92 31.32 -21.45
CA GLY A 32 -3.00 31.52 -20.34
C GLY A 32 -2.20 30.31 -19.95
N GLU A 33 -1.96 30.09 -18.66
CA GLU A 33 -1.24 28.91 -18.12
C GLU A 33 -2.10 28.17 -17.10
N LYS A 34 -2.21 26.84 -17.26
CA LYS A 34 -2.71 25.96 -16.22
C LYS A 34 -1.58 25.65 -15.23
N ILE A 35 -1.81 25.97 -13.97
CA ILE A 35 -0.87 25.67 -12.89
C ILE A 35 -1.45 24.56 -12.02
N VAL A 36 -0.63 23.52 -11.78
CA VAL A 36 -0.91 22.43 -10.84
C VAL A 36 0.13 22.48 -9.73
N MET A 37 -0.32 22.56 -8.49
CA MET A 37 0.54 22.54 -7.31
C MET A 37 0.25 21.30 -6.47
N ARG A 38 1.30 20.53 -6.15
CA ARG A 38 1.23 19.44 -5.17
C ARG A 38 1.86 19.92 -3.88
N ILE A 39 1.12 19.86 -2.80
CA ILE A 39 1.57 20.23 -1.46
C ILE A 39 2.06 18.96 -0.76
N LEU A 40 3.30 18.97 -0.28
CA LEU A 40 3.92 17.89 0.48
C LEU A 40 4.21 18.42 1.89
N ASP A 41 3.66 17.78 2.92
CA ASP A 41 3.93 18.12 4.32
C ASP A 41 5.24 17.46 4.75
N GLU A 42 6.30 18.25 4.94
CA GLU A 42 7.61 17.75 5.39
C GLU A 42 7.64 17.43 6.90
N GLY A 43 6.60 17.79 7.65
CA GLY A 43 6.48 17.48 9.07
C GLY A 43 5.91 16.08 9.37
N ASN A 44 5.58 15.29 8.35
CA ASN A 44 5.05 13.95 8.55
C ASN A 44 6.14 12.98 9.03
N HIS A 45 6.05 12.59 10.29
CA HIS A 45 6.78 11.45 10.81
C HIS A 45 6.24 10.16 10.16
N ALA A 46 7.13 9.17 9.99
CA ALA A 46 6.71 7.85 9.55
C ALA A 46 5.61 7.31 10.49
N LEU A 47 4.52 6.83 9.91
CA LEU A 47 3.45 6.21 10.66
C LEU A 47 3.84 4.77 11.03
N THR A 48 3.35 4.26 12.15
CA THR A 48 3.48 2.83 12.44
C THR A 48 2.63 2.02 11.45
N LEU A 49 2.93 0.74 11.29
CA LEU A 49 2.14 -0.14 10.43
C LEU A 49 0.66 -0.18 10.88
N GLN A 50 0.42 -0.20 12.19
CA GLN A 50 -0.93 -0.15 12.76
C GLN A 50 -1.64 1.16 12.42
N GLN A 51 -0.95 2.30 12.49
CA GLN A 51 -1.52 3.60 12.11
C GLN A 51 -1.84 3.70 10.61
N LEU A 52 -1.10 2.98 9.77
CA LEU A 52 -1.41 2.83 8.35
C LEU A 52 -2.65 1.96 8.12
N GLY A 53 -3.00 1.12 9.09
CA GLY A 53 -4.15 0.22 9.06
C GLY A 53 -3.79 -1.24 8.81
N TYR A 54 -2.50 -1.64 8.97
CA TYR A 54 -2.12 -3.05 9.00
C TYR A 54 -2.53 -3.68 10.32
N TRP A 55 -3.04 -4.90 10.26
CA TRP A 55 -3.47 -5.69 11.41
C TRP A 55 -3.48 -7.18 11.07
N GLY A 56 -3.71 -8.03 12.05
CA GLY A 56 -3.94 -9.46 11.85
C GLY A 56 -2.82 -10.18 11.13
N HIS A 57 -3.16 -10.99 10.15
CA HIS A 57 -2.22 -11.77 9.35
C HIS A 57 -1.32 -10.86 8.51
N SER A 58 -1.89 -9.83 7.88
CA SER A 58 -1.13 -8.88 7.07
C SER A 58 -0.01 -8.18 7.84
N LEU A 59 -0.26 -7.80 9.10
CA LEU A 59 0.76 -7.19 9.95
C LEU A 59 1.85 -8.20 10.30
N ALA A 60 1.48 -9.41 10.75
CA ALA A 60 2.43 -10.44 11.14
C ALA A 60 3.35 -10.86 9.97
N THR A 61 2.77 -11.07 8.79
CA THR A 61 3.54 -11.42 7.57
C THR A 61 4.56 -10.34 7.20
N ILE A 62 4.18 -9.06 7.31
CA ILE A 62 5.12 -7.97 7.01
C ILE A 62 6.21 -7.89 8.07
N GLU A 63 5.87 -7.97 9.36
CA GLU A 63 6.84 -7.95 10.45
C GLU A 63 7.85 -9.09 10.33
N GLU A 64 7.42 -10.28 9.91
CA GLU A 64 8.31 -11.40 9.63
C GLU A 64 9.16 -11.17 8.37
N ALA A 65 8.57 -10.66 7.29
CA ALA A 65 9.26 -10.44 6.02
C ALA A 65 10.39 -9.40 6.14
N ILE A 66 10.19 -8.32 6.90
CA ILE A 66 11.22 -7.28 7.09
C ILE A 66 12.40 -7.72 7.98
N LEU A 67 12.23 -8.78 8.74
CA LEU A 67 13.33 -9.37 9.55
C LEU A 67 14.22 -10.33 8.75
N GLN A 68 13.83 -10.65 7.51
CA GLN A 68 14.65 -11.50 6.66
C GLN A 68 15.95 -10.78 6.27
N PRO A 69 17.10 -11.47 6.27
CA PRO A 69 18.38 -10.82 5.97
C PRO A 69 18.51 -10.36 4.52
N HIS A 70 17.77 -10.97 3.60
CA HIS A 70 17.78 -10.66 2.18
C HIS A 70 16.48 -11.10 1.50
N GLY A 71 16.22 -10.57 0.33
CA GLY A 71 15.05 -10.88 -0.50
C GLY A 71 14.39 -9.63 -1.03
N VAL A 72 13.25 -9.79 -1.70
CA VAL A 72 12.48 -8.70 -2.30
C VAL A 72 11.13 -8.58 -1.61
N ILE A 73 10.79 -7.39 -1.15
CA ILE A 73 9.46 -7.02 -0.66
C ILE A 73 8.88 -6.01 -1.65
N LEU A 74 7.74 -6.34 -2.23
CA LEU A 74 7.07 -5.49 -3.22
C LEU A 74 5.80 -4.86 -2.64
N VAL A 75 5.59 -3.58 -2.96
CA VAL A 75 4.35 -2.89 -2.67
C VAL A 75 3.65 -2.57 -3.99
N THR A 76 2.42 -3.05 -4.15
CA THR A 76 1.67 -2.91 -5.39
C THR A 76 0.41 -2.08 -5.22
N GLY A 77 -0.07 -1.52 -6.30
CA GLY A 77 -1.27 -0.71 -6.34
C GLY A 77 -1.17 0.45 -7.34
N PRO A 78 -2.28 1.10 -7.67
CA PRO A 78 -2.30 2.24 -8.58
C PRO A 78 -1.61 3.47 -7.98
N THR A 79 -1.48 4.50 -8.80
CA THR A 79 -1.02 5.80 -8.34
C THR A 79 -1.95 6.34 -7.25
N GLY A 80 -1.36 6.83 -6.16
CA GLY A 80 -2.12 7.36 -5.02
C GLY A 80 -2.65 6.32 -4.04
N SER A 81 -2.27 5.03 -4.17
CA SER A 81 -2.64 3.99 -3.20
C SER A 81 -1.84 4.03 -1.89
N GLY A 82 -0.84 4.93 -1.76
CA GLY A 82 -0.06 5.10 -0.54
C GLY A 82 1.24 4.29 -0.48
N LYS A 83 1.70 3.70 -1.59
CA LYS A 83 2.92 2.87 -1.65
C LYS A 83 4.16 3.52 -1.02
N SER A 84 4.43 4.78 -1.39
CA SER A 84 5.58 5.52 -0.83
C SER A 84 5.47 5.72 0.67
N THR A 85 4.26 5.89 1.21
CA THR A 85 4.05 6.03 2.67
C THR A 85 4.30 4.70 3.39
N SER A 86 3.85 3.58 2.82
CA SER A 86 4.13 2.25 3.38
C SER A 86 5.63 1.95 3.34
N LEU A 87 6.31 2.22 2.22
CA LEU A 87 7.77 2.05 2.12
C LEU A 87 8.51 2.94 3.12
N LEU A 88 8.13 4.22 3.25
CA LEU A 88 8.69 5.12 4.26
C LEU A 88 8.59 4.53 5.66
N SER A 89 7.44 3.99 6.03
CA SER A 89 7.21 3.40 7.35
C SER A 89 8.06 2.13 7.54
N LEU A 90 8.13 1.25 6.55
CA LEU A 90 8.97 0.04 6.59
C LEU A 90 10.45 0.38 6.74
N LEU A 91 10.97 1.31 5.93
CA LEU A 91 12.35 1.75 6.03
C LEU A 91 12.64 2.43 7.37
N SER A 92 11.70 3.20 7.91
CA SER A 92 11.86 3.86 9.21
C SER A 92 11.92 2.87 10.38
N ILE A 93 11.22 1.75 10.30
CA ILE A 93 11.29 0.65 11.29
C ILE A 93 12.67 0.01 11.28
N LEU A 94 13.25 -0.19 10.10
CA LEU A 94 14.55 -0.86 9.91
C LEU A 94 15.75 0.09 10.11
N ASN A 95 15.49 1.40 10.12
CA ASN A 95 16.54 2.41 10.16
C ASN A 95 17.22 2.46 11.54
N SER A 96 18.47 2.09 11.57
CA SER A 96 19.33 2.18 12.75
C SER A 96 20.75 2.57 12.34
N SER A 97 21.57 2.98 13.30
CA SER A 97 22.98 3.34 13.06
C SER A 97 23.84 2.16 12.58
N ALA A 98 23.37 0.93 12.71
CA ALA A 98 24.08 -0.30 12.30
C ALA A 98 23.69 -0.76 10.88
N VAL A 99 22.74 -0.11 10.22
CA VAL A 99 22.19 -0.55 8.94
C VAL A 99 22.34 0.53 7.88
N ASN A 100 23.06 0.21 6.79
CA ASN A 100 23.16 1.12 5.64
C ASN A 100 21.95 0.94 4.72
N ILE A 101 21.05 1.92 4.77
CA ILE A 101 19.86 1.98 3.89
C ILE A 101 20.13 2.98 2.77
N SER A 102 19.97 2.54 1.53
CA SER A 102 20.17 3.38 0.35
C SER A 102 18.99 3.27 -0.60
N THR A 103 18.56 4.40 -1.17
CA THR A 103 17.40 4.47 -2.05
C THR A 103 17.71 5.12 -3.40
N VAL A 104 16.93 4.76 -4.42
CA VAL A 104 16.84 5.48 -5.69
C VAL A 104 15.37 5.72 -6.03
N GLU A 105 14.99 7.01 -6.19
CA GLU A 105 13.59 7.47 -6.20
C GLU A 105 13.33 8.48 -7.34
N ASP A 106 12.10 8.54 -7.85
CA ASP A 106 11.69 9.52 -8.90
C ASP A 106 10.35 10.20 -8.55
N PRO A 107 10.42 11.27 -7.79
CA PRO A 107 11.54 11.81 -7.03
C PRO A 107 11.50 11.40 -5.56
N VAL A 108 12.48 11.80 -4.76
CA VAL A 108 12.42 11.69 -3.29
C VAL A 108 11.21 12.48 -2.76
N GLU A 109 10.22 11.77 -2.18
CA GLU A 109 8.99 12.38 -1.65
C GLU A 109 9.18 12.90 -0.22
N TYR A 110 9.83 12.11 0.63
CA TYR A 110 10.07 12.42 2.04
C TYR A 110 11.52 12.15 2.39
N LYS A 111 12.13 13.06 3.15
CA LYS A 111 13.48 12.83 3.67
C LYS A 111 13.42 11.96 4.92
N ILE A 112 14.21 10.88 4.92
CA ILE A 112 14.36 9.97 6.05
C ILE A 112 15.75 10.22 6.66
N PRO A 113 15.84 10.73 7.90
CA PRO A 113 17.13 10.89 8.56
C PRO A 113 17.87 9.56 8.66
N GLY A 114 19.16 9.55 8.32
CA GLY A 114 19.99 8.33 8.36
C GLY A 114 19.88 7.43 7.11
N VAL A 115 19.06 7.76 6.13
CA VAL A 115 18.92 7.03 4.86
C VAL A 115 19.62 7.79 3.72
N ASN A 116 20.37 7.09 2.90
CA ASN A 116 21.05 7.65 1.72
C ASN A 116 20.09 7.67 0.52
N GLN A 117 19.42 8.78 0.31
CA GLN A 117 18.39 8.91 -0.72
C GLN A 117 18.94 9.58 -2.00
N THR A 118 18.90 8.85 -3.10
CA THR A 118 19.32 9.31 -4.43
C THR A 118 18.10 9.56 -5.30
N GLN A 119 18.08 10.73 -5.97
CA GLN A 119 17.01 11.04 -6.91
C GLN A 119 17.42 10.76 -8.34
N VAL A 120 16.53 10.13 -9.10
CA VAL A 120 16.67 9.93 -10.56
C VAL A 120 16.86 11.27 -11.26
N ASN A 121 17.86 11.31 -12.17
CA ASN A 121 18.12 12.44 -13.05
C ASN A 121 18.56 11.89 -14.42
N VAL A 122 17.60 11.62 -15.28
CA VAL A 122 17.84 11.02 -16.60
C VAL A 122 18.77 11.88 -17.45
N LYS A 123 18.72 13.22 -17.32
CA LYS A 123 19.61 14.15 -18.05
C LYS A 123 21.08 13.97 -17.66
N ALA A 124 21.34 13.58 -16.43
CA ALA A 124 22.68 13.28 -15.92
C ALA A 124 23.05 11.78 -16.02
N GLY A 125 22.23 10.94 -16.69
CA GLY A 125 22.45 9.51 -16.81
C GLY A 125 22.05 8.70 -15.56
N MET A 126 21.49 9.34 -14.51
CA MET A 126 21.03 8.68 -13.31
C MET A 126 19.61 8.14 -13.52
N THR A 127 19.50 6.91 -14.02
CA THR A 127 18.25 6.13 -14.14
C THR A 127 18.04 5.25 -12.91
N PHE A 128 16.91 4.55 -12.79
CA PHE A 128 16.71 3.54 -11.74
C PHE A 128 17.77 2.45 -11.80
N ALA A 129 18.00 1.85 -12.98
CA ALA A 129 19.02 0.83 -13.18
C ALA A 129 20.43 1.36 -12.92
N GLY A 130 20.77 2.54 -13.44
CA GLY A 130 22.08 3.17 -13.21
C GLY A 130 22.32 3.49 -11.75
N GLY A 131 21.33 4.02 -11.06
CA GLY A 131 21.35 4.28 -9.62
C GLY A 131 21.53 3.00 -8.81
N LEU A 132 20.75 1.95 -9.10
CA LEU A 132 20.85 0.66 -8.41
C LEU A 132 22.22 0.02 -8.58
N ARG A 133 22.81 0.03 -9.81
CA ARG A 133 24.20 -0.41 -9.99
C ARG A 133 25.22 0.39 -9.17
N ALA A 134 24.99 1.68 -9.00
CA ALA A 134 25.87 2.50 -8.17
C ALA A 134 25.70 2.16 -6.69
N LEU A 135 24.46 1.97 -6.21
CA LEU A 135 24.17 1.59 -4.83
C LEU A 135 24.81 0.27 -4.42
N LEU A 136 24.80 -0.74 -5.29
CA LEU A 136 25.44 -2.05 -5.05
C LEU A 136 26.94 -1.96 -4.77
N ARG A 137 27.60 -0.86 -5.09
CA ARG A 137 29.02 -0.60 -4.77
C ARG A 137 29.22 0.26 -3.52
N GLN A 138 28.14 0.58 -2.80
CA GLN A 138 28.17 1.42 -1.58
C GLN A 138 27.96 0.59 -0.30
N ASP A 139 28.11 -0.74 -0.40
CA ASP A 139 27.93 -1.67 0.73
C ASP A 139 26.61 -1.47 1.50
N PRO A 140 25.46 -1.44 0.81
CA PRO A 140 24.16 -1.27 1.45
C PRO A 140 23.72 -2.60 2.10
N ASN A 141 23.01 -2.52 3.22
CA ASN A 141 22.28 -3.67 3.77
C ASN A 141 20.87 -3.74 3.18
N ILE A 142 20.26 -2.57 3.03
CA ILE A 142 18.89 -2.43 2.55
C ILE A 142 18.87 -1.47 1.36
N ILE A 143 18.21 -1.86 0.29
CA ILE A 143 18.05 -1.07 -0.93
C ILE A 143 16.56 -0.81 -1.16
N MET A 144 16.20 0.43 -1.47
CA MET A 144 14.85 0.73 -1.97
C MET A 144 14.93 1.32 -3.38
N VAL A 145 14.28 0.67 -4.31
CA VAL A 145 14.08 1.15 -5.68
C VAL A 145 12.65 1.66 -5.76
N GLY A 146 12.47 2.95 -6.00
CA GLY A 146 11.17 3.61 -5.96
C GLY A 146 10.09 2.87 -6.77
N GLU A 147 10.44 2.39 -7.94
CA GLU A 147 9.58 1.53 -8.75
C GLU A 147 10.37 0.71 -9.78
N ILE A 148 9.83 -0.45 -10.15
CA ILE A 148 10.31 -1.28 -11.24
C ILE A 148 9.42 -1.05 -12.45
N ARG A 149 9.99 -0.45 -13.53
CA ARG A 149 9.29 -0.16 -14.78
C ARG A 149 9.78 -0.99 -15.96
N ASP A 150 11.00 -1.49 -15.89
CA ASP A 150 11.70 -2.15 -16.99
C ASP A 150 12.43 -3.41 -16.53
N THR A 151 12.76 -4.26 -17.49
CA THR A 151 13.47 -5.53 -17.29
C THR A 151 14.82 -5.33 -16.59
N GLU A 152 15.59 -4.30 -16.97
CA GLU A 152 16.92 -4.06 -16.42
C GLU A 152 16.87 -3.76 -14.92
N THR A 153 15.93 -2.90 -14.50
CA THR A 153 15.72 -2.59 -13.09
C THR A 153 15.22 -3.80 -12.30
N ALA A 154 14.32 -4.60 -12.90
CA ALA A 154 13.80 -5.82 -12.29
C ALA A 154 14.91 -6.85 -12.05
N ASP A 155 15.74 -7.12 -13.06
CA ASP A 155 16.85 -8.06 -12.97
C ASP A 155 17.88 -7.65 -11.91
N LEU A 156 18.28 -6.37 -11.90
CA LEU A 156 19.21 -5.85 -10.90
C LEU A 156 18.63 -5.93 -9.48
N ALA A 157 17.33 -5.70 -9.28
CA ALA A 157 16.69 -5.80 -7.97
C ALA A 157 16.70 -7.27 -7.45
N VAL A 158 16.41 -8.22 -8.34
CA VAL A 158 16.46 -9.65 -8.03
C VAL A 158 17.90 -10.11 -7.75
N GLN A 159 18.88 -9.68 -8.57
CA GLN A 159 20.29 -9.97 -8.35
C GLN A 159 20.80 -9.41 -7.01
N ALA A 160 20.39 -8.18 -6.65
CA ALA A 160 20.71 -7.60 -5.36
C ALA A 160 20.18 -8.49 -4.20
N ALA A 161 18.95 -8.97 -4.31
CA ALA A 161 18.37 -9.86 -3.32
C ALA A 161 19.09 -11.21 -3.22
N LEU A 162 19.52 -11.78 -4.34
CA LEU A 162 20.32 -13.02 -4.38
C LEU A 162 21.71 -12.86 -3.75
N THR A 163 22.28 -11.65 -3.85
CA THR A 163 23.62 -11.35 -3.32
C THR A 163 23.60 -10.87 -1.86
N GLY A 164 22.45 -11.00 -1.16
CA GLY A 164 22.38 -10.81 0.27
C GLY A 164 21.74 -9.50 0.73
N HIS A 165 21.11 -8.73 -0.16
CA HIS A 165 20.47 -7.47 0.21
C HIS A 165 18.96 -7.64 0.42
N LEU A 166 18.39 -6.91 1.36
CA LEU A 166 16.94 -6.76 1.47
C LEU A 166 16.51 -5.60 0.55
N VAL A 167 15.68 -5.92 -0.44
CA VAL A 167 15.28 -4.99 -1.50
C VAL A 167 13.80 -4.66 -1.37
N PHE A 168 13.48 -3.37 -1.30
CA PHE A 168 12.11 -2.85 -1.37
C PHE A 168 11.86 -2.20 -2.72
N SER A 169 10.71 -2.46 -3.30
CA SER A 169 10.31 -1.75 -4.52
C SER A 169 8.80 -1.69 -4.69
N THR A 170 8.35 -0.98 -5.74
CA THR A 170 6.94 -0.94 -6.10
C THR A 170 6.69 -1.43 -7.51
N LEU A 171 5.49 -1.98 -7.71
CA LEU A 171 4.93 -2.31 -9.01
C LEU A 171 3.54 -1.66 -9.17
N HIS A 172 3.15 -1.42 -10.42
CA HIS A 172 1.80 -0.96 -10.74
C HIS A 172 0.96 -2.15 -11.20
N THR A 173 0.46 -2.93 -10.22
CA THR A 173 -0.48 -4.04 -10.45
C THR A 173 -1.70 -3.87 -9.56
N ASN A 174 -2.80 -4.52 -9.90
CA ASN A 174 -4.09 -4.33 -9.24
C ASN A 174 -4.17 -5.02 -7.88
N ASN A 175 -3.54 -6.18 -7.74
CA ASN A 175 -3.47 -6.96 -6.50
C ASN A 175 -2.06 -7.57 -6.32
N ALA A 176 -1.84 -8.20 -5.18
CA ALA A 176 -0.55 -8.80 -4.84
C ALA A 176 -0.16 -9.94 -5.79
N ALA A 177 -1.06 -10.84 -6.10
CA ALA A 177 -0.78 -12.01 -6.92
C ALA A 177 -0.43 -11.65 -8.37
N THR A 178 -1.00 -10.56 -8.93
CA THR A 178 -0.69 -10.11 -10.29
C THR A 178 0.70 -9.50 -10.45
N ALA A 179 1.40 -9.21 -9.36
CA ALA A 179 2.79 -8.78 -9.42
C ALA A 179 3.73 -9.89 -9.94
N LEU A 180 3.40 -11.15 -9.68
CA LEU A 180 4.22 -12.30 -10.08
C LEU A 180 4.23 -12.48 -11.60
N PRO A 181 3.10 -12.61 -12.31
CA PRO A 181 3.08 -12.60 -13.77
C PRO A 181 3.76 -11.36 -14.37
N ARG A 182 3.63 -10.20 -13.73
CA ARG A 182 4.28 -8.98 -14.21
C ARG A 182 5.81 -9.06 -14.22
N LEU A 183 6.40 -9.69 -13.19
CA LEU A 183 7.84 -9.95 -13.17
C LEU A 183 8.25 -10.98 -14.24
N LEU A 184 7.44 -12.01 -14.46
CA LEU A 184 7.66 -12.98 -15.55
C LEU A 184 7.61 -12.32 -16.93
N GLU A 185 6.65 -11.43 -17.18
CA GLU A 185 6.56 -10.63 -18.41
C GLU A 185 7.79 -9.72 -18.61
N MET A 186 8.41 -9.25 -17.53
CA MET A 186 9.67 -8.52 -17.55
C MET A 186 10.89 -9.43 -17.80
N GLY A 187 10.70 -10.72 -18.03
CA GLY A 187 11.76 -11.67 -18.35
C GLY A 187 12.51 -12.23 -17.14
N ILE A 188 12.02 -12.02 -15.93
CA ILE A 188 12.64 -12.61 -14.74
C ILE A 188 12.27 -14.10 -14.66
N GLU A 189 13.27 -14.95 -14.50
CA GLU A 189 13.09 -16.40 -14.42
C GLU A 189 12.24 -16.81 -13.19
N PRO A 190 11.26 -17.72 -13.34
CA PRO A 190 10.35 -18.11 -12.27
C PRO A 190 11.04 -18.55 -10.99
N PHE A 191 12.14 -19.31 -11.10
CA PHE A 191 12.88 -19.80 -9.94
C PHE A 191 13.58 -18.67 -9.17
N LEU A 192 13.98 -17.60 -9.85
CA LEU A 192 14.56 -16.41 -9.22
C LEU A 192 13.52 -15.66 -8.41
N ILE A 193 12.32 -15.48 -8.97
CA ILE A 193 11.19 -14.86 -8.25
C ILE A 193 10.85 -15.69 -7.02
N ALA A 194 10.69 -17.02 -7.19
CA ALA A 194 10.32 -17.93 -6.13
C ALA A 194 11.35 -17.93 -4.97
N SER A 195 12.66 -17.80 -5.28
CA SER A 195 13.71 -17.82 -4.27
C SER A 195 13.93 -16.47 -3.58
N THR A 196 13.64 -15.35 -4.24
CA THR A 196 13.96 -14.00 -3.74
C THR A 196 12.76 -13.26 -3.16
N ALA A 197 11.55 -13.42 -3.67
CA ALA A 197 10.37 -12.75 -3.11
C ALA A 197 10.17 -13.20 -1.65
N ARG A 198 9.82 -12.25 -0.77
CA ARG A 198 9.47 -12.52 0.64
C ARG A 198 8.00 -12.24 0.87
N ALA A 199 7.57 -11.05 0.54
CA ALA A 199 6.16 -10.65 0.62
C ALA A 199 5.80 -9.70 -0.52
N ILE A 200 4.55 -9.76 -0.94
CA ILE A 200 3.97 -8.83 -1.90
C ILE A 200 2.74 -8.20 -1.27
N ILE A 201 2.77 -6.88 -1.14
CA ILE A 201 1.74 -6.08 -0.49
C ILE A 201 0.87 -5.44 -1.56
N GLY A 202 -0.37 -5.87 -1.68
CA GLY A 202 -1.38 -5.17 -2.46
C GLY A 202 -2.08 -4.13 -1.59
N GLN A 203 -2.24 -2.90 -2.07
CA GLN A 203 -2.88 -1.85 -1.29
C GLN A 203 -3.71 -0.86 -2.07
N ARG A 204 -4.75 -0.35 -1.40
CA ARG A 204 -5.60 0.78 -1.81
C ARG A 204 -5.80 1.73 -0.64
N LEU A 205 -6.19 2.97 -0.93
CA LEU A 205 -6.59 3.93 0.10
C LEU A 205 -8.10 4.16 0.08
N VAL A 206 -8.71 4.07 1.25
CA VAL A 206 -10.09 4.46 1.54
C VAL A 206 -10.13 5.72 2.39
N ARG A 207 -11.18 6.52 2.28
CA ARG A 207 -11.40 7.65 3.19
C ARG A 207 -11.83 7.13 4.55
N ARG A 208 -11.26 7.68 5.62
CA ARG A 208 -11.69 7.37 7.00
C ARG A 208 -12.95 8.14 7.34
N LEU A 209 -13.92 7.45 7.92
CA LEU A 209 -15.10 8.10 8.47
C LEU A 209 -14.68 9.06 9.61
N CYS A 210 -15.31 10.22 9.65
CA CYS A 210 -15.10 11.15 10.74
C CYS A 210 -15.66 10.58 12.05
N PRO A 211 -14.83 10.33 13.07
CA PRO A 211 -15.30 9.68 14.31
C PRO A 211 -16.32 10.53 15.07
N THR A 212 -16.40 11.83 14.79
CA THR A 212 -17.32 12.75 15.47
C THR A 212 -18.73 12.73 14.87
N CYS A 213 -18.87 12.49 13.55
CA CYS A 213 -20.18 12.62 12.88
C CYS A 213 -20.61 11.37 12.10
N ARG A 214 -19.82 10.31 12.10
CA ARG A 214 -20.27 9.03 11.50
C ARG A 214 -21.51 8.52 12.22
N LYS A 215 -22.37 7.85 11.50
CA LYS A 215 -23.61 7.26 12.00
C LYS A 215 -23.57 5.75 11.83
N ALA A 216 -23.92 5.02 12.87
CA ALA A 216 -24.24 3.60 12.79
C ALA A 216 -25.61 3.43 12.12
N TYR A 217 -25.78 2.40 11.32
CA TYR A 217 -27.04 2.06 10.70
C TYR A 217 -27.15 0.55 10.47
N GLU A 218 -28.37 0.06 10.37
CA GLU A 218 -28.65 -1.31 9.93
C GLU A 218 -28.85 -1.32 8.42
N PRO A 219 -28.11 -2.15 7.66
CA PRO A 219 -28.23 -2.20 6.20
C PRO A 219 -29.60 -2.72 5.80
N SER A 220 -30.18 -2.14 4.75
CA SER A 220 -31.43 -2.62 4.17
C SER A 220 -31.26 -4.00 3.51
N ALA A 221 -32.38 -4.71 3.25
CA ALA A 221 -32.32 -6.00 2.60
C ALA A 221 -31.66 -5.97 1.20
N ASP A 222 -31.89 -4.89 0.45
CA ASP A 222 -31.30 -4.69 -0.87
C ASP A 222 -29.77 -4.42 -0.75
N GLU A 223 -29.37 -3.56 0.17
CA GLU A 223 -27.97 -3.29 0.46
C GLU A 223 -27.24 -4.57 0.93
N MET A 224 -27.87 -5.35 1.82
CA MET A 224 -27.34 -6.66 2.26
C MET A 224 -27.16 -7.63 1.10
N LYS A 225 -28.07 -7.66 0.14
CA LYS A 225 -27.94 -8.49 -1.05
C LYS A 225 -26.77 -8.04 -1.92
N GLU A 226 -26.59 -6.74 -2.10
CA GLU A 226 -25.43 -6.18 -2.82
C GLU A 226 -24.11 -6.51 -2.11
N ILE A 227 -24.05 -6.32 -0.81
CA ILE A 227 -22.88 -6.66 0.02
C ILE A 227 -22.59 -8.16 -0.06
N SER A 228 -23.61 -9.01 0.13
CA SER A 228 -23.47 -10.46 0.07
C SER A 228 -22.91 -10.93 -1.27
N THR A 229 -23.42 -10.35 -2.36
CA THR A 229 -22.92 -10.67 -3.72
C THR A 229 -21.47 -10.21 -3.91
N ALA A 230 -21.14 -8.99 -3.50
CA ALA A 230 -19.82 -8.39 -3.71
C ALA A 230 -18.72 -9.08 -2.87
N PHE A 231 -19.04 -9.57 -1.69
CA PHE A 231 -18.10 -10.20 -0.75
C PHE A 231 -18.32 -11.73 -0.61
N HIS A 232 -19.19 -12.32 -1.41
CA HIS A 232 -19.52 -13.76 -1.39
C HIS A 232 -19.93 -14.28 0.00
N LEU A 233 -20.71 -13.48 0.76
CA LEU A 233 -21.08 -13.80 2.13
C LEU A 233 -22.07 -14.98 2.25
N ASP A 234 -22.72 -15.37 1.16
CA ASP A 234 -23.61 -16.52 1.03
C ASP A 234 -22.86 -17.86 0.99
N GLN A 235 -21.55 -17.84 0.76
CA GLN A 235 -20.76 -19.07 0.74
C GLN A 235 -20.60 -19.65 2.17
N PRO A 236 -20.63 -20.98 2.31
CA PRO A 236 -20.50 -21.64 3.60
C PRO A 236 -19.25 -21.22 4.36
N GLY A 237 -19.40 -20.80 5.61
CA GLY A 237 -18.29 -20.44 6.50
C GLY A 237 -17.75 -19.01 6.35
N VAL A 238 -18.09 -18.27 5.28
CA VAL A 238 -17.56 -16.91 5.05
C VAL A 238 -18.04 -15.95 6.12
N MET A 239 -19.32 -15.97 6.50
CA MET A 239 -19.85 -15.11 7.57
C MET A 239 -19.20 -15.40 8.93
N LYS A 240 -19.00 -16.68 9.26
CA LYS A 240 -18.32 -17.07 10.49
C LYS A 240 -16.88 -16.55 10.51
N ARG A 241 -16.14 -16.76 9.43
CA ARG A 241 -14.77 -16.21 9.28
C ARG A 241 -14.76 -14.69 9.40
N LEU A 242 -15.68 -13.99 8.75
CA LEU A 242 -15.80 -12.54 8.83
C LEU A 242 -16.01 -12.07 10.28
N HIS A 243 -16.87 -12.74 11.02
CA HIS A 243 -17.13 -12.45 12.43
C HIS A 243 -15.89 -12.68 13.31
N GLU A 244 -15.17 -13.77 13.11
CA GLU A 244 -13.90 -14.06 13.78
C GLU A 244 -12.83 -13.00 13.46
N LEU A 245 -12.74 -12.56 12.21
CA LEU A 245 -11.84 -11.50 11.78
C LEU A 245 -12.20 -10.15 12.43
N GLU A 246 -13.50 -9.82 12.51
CA GLU A 246 -13.94 -8.60 13.20
C GLU A 246 -13.59 -8.63 14.70
N GLN A 247 -13.78 -9.76 15.38
CA GLN A 247 -13.37 -9.94 16.77
C GLN A 247 -11.85 -9.73 16.95
N LYS A 248 -11.04 -10.32 16.05
CA LYS A 248 -9.59 -10.14 16.04
C LYS A 248 -9.20 -8.68 15.78
N ALA A 249 -9.84 -8.01 14.83
CA ALA A 249 -9.61 -6.60 14.54
C ALA A 249 -9.94 -5.72 15.76
N ALA A 250 -11.05 -5.98 16.46
CA ALA A 250 -11.42 -5.29 17.68
C ALA A 250 -10.38 -5.47 18.78
N SER A 251 -9.86 -6.68 18.99
CA SER A 251 -8.81 -6.96 19.98
C SER A 251 -7.47 -6.30 19.65
N GLN A 252 -7.24 -5.94 18.38
CA GLN A 252 -6.05 -5.24 17.89
C GLN A 252 -6.29 -3.73 17.67
N HIS A 253 -7.29 -3.17 18.33
CA HIS A 253 -7.58 -1.73 18.33
C HIS A 253 -8.03 -1.13 16.99
N ILE A 254 -8.43 -1.95 16.03
CA ILE A 254 -9.09 -1.45 14.82
C ILE A 254 -10.50 -1.01 15.18
N GLY A 255 -10.79 0.28 14.98
CA GLY A 255 -12.08 0.87 15.30
C GLY A 255 -12.33 1.08 16.79
N ASP A 256 -11.31 1.31 17.60
CA ASP A 256 -11.43 1.61 19.05
C ASP A 256 -12.45 2.70 19.35
N SER A 257 -12.63 3.63 18.44
CA SER A 257 -13.59 4.73 18.59
C SER A 257 -15.07 4.29 18.59
N ILE A 258 -15.38 3.02 18.31
CA ILE A 258 -16.72 2.43 18.47
C ILE A 258 -16.80 1.45 19.65
N GLY A 259 -15.69 1.21 20.33
CA GLY A 259 -15.62 0.30 21.48
C GLY A 259 -15.74 -1.19 21.09
N ALA A 260 -16.22 -2.01 22.03
CA ALA A 260 -16.29 -3.46 21.86
C ALA A 260 -17.49 -3.95 21.01
N ALA A 261 -18.38 -3.07 20.57
CA ALA A 261 -19.53 -3.47 19.76
C ALA A 261 -19.08 -4.05 18.41
N LEU A 262 -19.63 -5.21 18.03
CA LEU A 262 -19.38 -5.87 16.77
C LEU A 262 -20.55 -5.61 15.80
N GLY A 263 -20.22 -5.31 14.55
CA GLY A 263 -21.21 -5.08 13.49
C GLY A 263 -21.70 -6.37 12.84
N SER A 264 -20.97 -7.48 12.99
CA SER A 264 -21.34 -8.79 12.44
C SER A 264 -21.73 -9.79 13.52
N THR A 265 -22.34 -10.88 13.05
CA THR A 265 -22.60 -12.11 13.80
C THR A 265 -22.15 -13.29 12.92
N GLU A 266 -22.18 -14.51 13.43
CA GLU A 266 -21.87 -15.70 12.62
C GLU A 266 -22.84 -15.91 11.43
N THR A 267 -23.99 -15.23 11.44
CA THR A 267 -25.06 -15.43 10.46
C THR A 267 -25.38 -14.18 9.62
N GLY A 268 -24.82 -13.02 9.92
CA GLY A 268 -25.11 -11.79 9.16
C GLY A 268 -24.48 -10.54 9.70
N ILE A 269 -24.65 -9.45 8.99
CA ILE A 269 -24.21 -8.10 9.36
C ILE A 269 -25.40 -7.34 9.96
N LYS A 270 -25.22 -6.82 11.17
CA LYS A 270 -26.24 -6.04 11.89
C LYS A 270 -25.99 -4.54 11.82
N THR A 271 -24.73 -4.13 11.86
CA THR A 271 -24.39 -2.72 11.96
C THR A 271 -23.26 -2.37 11.03
N LEU A 272 -23.46 -1.35 10.24
CA LEU A 272 -22.44 -0.67 9.44
C LEU A 272 -22.39 0.81 9.81
N TYR A 273 -21.40 1.51 9.29
CA TYR A 273 -21.19 2.93 9.54
C TYR A 273 -21.12 3.71 8.25
N LYS A 274 -21.73 4.89 8.25
CA LYS A 274 -21.73 5.83 7.11
C LYS A 274 -21.38 7.24 7.55
N ALA A 275 -20.98 8.07 6.60
CA ALA A 275 -20.77 9.49 6.83
C ALA A 275 -22.06 10.18 7.29
N GLY A 276 -21.94 11.12 8.23
CA GLY A 276 -23.07 11.96 8.60
C GLY A 276 -23.50 12.83 7.40
N GLU A 277 -24.78 12.96 7.13
CA GLU A 277 -25.35 13.61 5.93
C GLU A 277 -24.79 15.01 5.67
N ASN A 278 -24.58 15.79 6.71
CA ASN A 278 -24.05 17.16 6.60
C ASN A 278 -22.61 17.27 7.14
N GLY A 279 -21.97 16.14 7.45
CA GLY A 279 -20.66 16.13 8.10
C GLY A 279 -20.63 16.97 9.39
N CYS A 280 -19.46 17.46 9.75
CA CYS A 280 -19.26 18.39 10.88
C CYS A 280 -18.06 19.32 10.62
N ASP A 281 -17.83 20.31 11.48
CA ASP A 281 -16.72 21.25 11.31
C ASP A 281 -15.35 20.56 11.37
N LYS A 282 -15.22 19.47 12.14
CA LYS A 282 -13.96 18.70 12.24
C LYS A 282 -13.57 17.97 10.96
N CYS A 283 -14.50 17.71 10.07
CA CYS A 283 -14.28 17.09 8.76
C CYS A 283 -14.58 18.01 7.59
N ASN A 284 -14.70 19.31 7.82
CA ASN A 284 -15.06 20.30 6.81
C ASN A 284 -16.34 19.91 6.05
N LYS A 285 -17.36 19.44 6.78
CA LYS A 285 -18.68 19.04 6.27
C LYS A 285 -18.67 17.84 5.29
N THR A 286 -17.54 17.12 5.17
CA THR A 286 -17.41 16.01 4.20
C THR A 286 -17.86 14.65 4.77
N GLY A 287 -17.99 14.53 6.09
CA GLY A 287 -18.22 13.23 6.77
C GLY A 287 -16.99 12.32 6.86
N TYR A 288 -15.87 12.69 6.20
CA TYR A 288 -14.63 11.93 6.17
C TYR A 288 -13.45 12.77 6.67
N LYS A 289 -12.48 12.13 7.34
CA LYS A 289 -11.28 12.79 7.83
C LYS A 289 -10.05 11.89 7.72
N GLY A 290 -9.18 12.22 6.78
CA GLY A 290 -7.97 11.43 6.49
C GLY A 290 -8.27 10.21 5.63
N ARG A 291 -7.25 9.37 5.48
CA ARG A 291 -7.28 8.14 4.69
C ARG A 291 -6.60 7.02 5.47
N MET A 292 -6.92 5.78 5.16
CA MET A 292 -6.21 4.60 5.64
C MET A 292 -6.07 3.59 4.51
N GLY A 293 -5.10 2.69 4.64
CA GLY A 293 -4.94 1.61 3.70
C GLY A 293 -5.92 0.47 3.94
N ILE A 294 -6.26 -0.22 2.86
CA ILE A 294 -6.74 -1.59 2.88
C ILE A 294 -5.71 -2.44 2.15
N TYR A 295 -5.46 -3.63 2.69
CA TYR A 295 -4.29 -4.41 2.35
C TYR A 295 -4.64 -5.87 2.09
N GLU A 296 -3.86 -6.48 1.22
CA GLU A 296 -3.63 -7.91 1.16
C GLU A 296 -2.12 -8.14 1.13
N VAL A 297 -1.64 -9.11 1.86
CA VAL A 297 -0.20 -9.41 1.94
C VAL A 297 0.00 -10.86 1.60
N LEU A 298 0.54 -11.10 0.40
CA LEU A 298 0.88 -12.40 -0.11
C LEU A 298 2.26 -12.80 0.43
N GLU A 299 2.30 -13.84 1.23
CA GLU A 299 3.53 -14.50 1.66
C GLU A 299 4.04 -15.43 0.57
N ASN A 300 5.34 -15.42 0.32
CA ASN A 300 5.96 -16.37 -0.60
C ASN A 300 6.24 -17.72 0.09
N SER A 301 5.17 -18.41 0.48
CA SER A 301 5.21 -19.73 1.11
C SER A 301 5.81 -20.80 0.20
N PRO A 302 6.25 -21.96 0.73
CA PRO A 302 6.71 -23.08 -0.10
C PRO A 302 5.70 -23.56 -1.14
N ALA A 303 4.40 -23.45 -0.87
CA ALA A 303 3.36 -23.80 -1.84
C ALA A 303 3.27 -22.75 -2.94
N VAL A 304 3.28 -21.46 -2.59
CA VAL A 304 3.31 -20.35 -3.56
C VAL A 304 4.55 -20.42 -4.44
N GLN A 305 5.73 -20.70 -3.87
CA GLN A 305 6.97 -20.88 -4.63
C GLN A 305 6.87 -21.97 -5.70
N LYS A 306 6.28 -23.12 -5.37
CA LYS A 306 6.04 -24.20 -6.34
C LYS A 306 5.13 -23.76 -7.47
N MET A 307 4.09 -22.99 -7.14
CA MET A 307 3.16 -22.46 -8.13
C MET A 307 3.83 -21.43 -9.06
N ILE A 308 4.68 -20.56 -8.53
CA ILE A 308 5.46 -19.61 -9.33
C ILE A 308 6.35 -20.35 -10.34
N VAL A 309 7.09 -21.36 -9.87
CA VAL A 309 7.98 -22.19 -10.72
C VAL A 309 7.16 -22.96 -11.78
N ALA A 310 5.93 -23.37 -11.45
CA ALA A 310 5.02 -24.03 -12.38
C ALA A 310 4.28 -23.05 -13.32
N ASN A 311 4.55 -21.74 -13.27
CA ASN A 311 3.85 -20.71 -14.03
C ASN A 311 2.32 -20.74 -13.82
N ALA A 312 1.87 -20.97 -12.58
CA ALA A 312 0.46 -20.96 -12.24
C ALA A 312 -0.15 -19.55 -12.46
N THR A 313 -1.47 -19.52 -12.67
CA THR A 313 -2.16 -18.24 -12.87
C THR A 313 -2.16 -17.40 -11.58
N SER A 314 -2.28 -16.08 -11.72
CA SER A 314 -2.41 -15.18 -10.56
C SER A 314 -3.63 -15.53 -9.69
N THR A 315 -4.70 -16.01 -10.29
CA THR A 315 -5.91 -16.46 -9.58
C THR A 315 -5.63 -17.70 -8.72
N ASP A 316 -4.90 -18.68 -9.25
CA ASP A 316 -4.56 -19.89 -8.50
C ASP A 316 -3.64 -19.55 -7.32
N ILE A 317 -2.64 -18.68 -7.55
CA ILE A 317 -1.73 -18.20 -6.51
C ILE A 317 -2.49 -17.43 -5.43
N GLN A 318 -3.44 -16.57 -5.81
CA GLN A 318 -4.26 -15.83 -4.86
C GLN A 318 -5.14 -16.77 -4.02
N ASN A 319 -5.77 -17.76 -4.64
CA ASN A 319 -6.57 -18.77 -3.95
C ASN A 319 -5.72 -19.57 -2.96
N GLN A 320 -4.50 -19.95 -3.35
CA GLN A 320 -3.55 -20.64 -2.47
C GLN A 320 -3.21 -19.76 -1.27
N ALA A 321 -2.83 -18.50 -1.49
CA ALA A 321 -2.50 -17.55 -0.42
C ALA A 321 -3.68 -17.34 0.54
N ILE A 322 -4.92 -17.23 0.02
CA ILE A 322 -6.13 -17.13 0.85
C ILE A 322 -6.33 -18.41 1.68
N SER A 323 -6.07 -19.57 1.12
CA SER A 323 -6.18 -20.85 1.86
C SER A 323 -5.15 -20.96 2.99
N GLU A 324 -4.01 -20.27 2.87
CA GLU A 324 -2.95 -20.18 3.87
C GLU A 324 -3.16 -19.04 4.89
N GLY A 325 -4.24 -18.27 4.76
CA GLY A 325 -4.64 -17.27 5.74
C GLY A 325 -4.55 -15.80 5.28
N MET A 326 -4.14 -15.54 4.04
CA MET A 326 -4.18 -14.19 3.48
C MET A 326 -5.62 -13.66 3.47
N ASP A 327 -5.83 -12.46 3.98
CA ASP A 327 -7.07 -11.73 3.78
C ASP A 327 -6.96 -10.87 2.53
N SER A 328 -7.97 -10.92 1.64
CA SER A 328 -8.01 -10.06 0.47
C SER A 328 -8.26 -8.59 0.87
N MET A 329 -7.90 -7.65 0.01
CA MET A 329 -8.21 -6.22 0.24
C MET A 329 -9.70 -5.97 0.44
N GLN A 330 -10.58 -6.76 -0.21
CA GLN A 330 -12.02 -6.67 -0.02
C GLN A 330 -12.42 -7.05 1.41
N VAL A 331 -11.91 -8.17 1.91
CA VAL A 331 -12.19 -8.64 3.28
C VAL A 331 -11.64 -7.67 4.31
N ASP A 332 -10.40 -7.19 4.14
CA ASP A 332 -9.79 -6.19 5.02
C ASP A 332 -10.62 -4.89 5.05
N GLY A 333 -11.07 -4.41 3.89
CA GLY A 333 -11.94 -3.24 3.78
C GLY A 333 -13.30 -3.44 4.44
N LEU A 334 -13.92 -4.63 4.29
CA LEU A 334 -15.19 -4.95 4.92
C LEU A 334 -15.07 -4.99 6.46
N VAL A 335 -14.02 -5.61 7.00
CA VAL A 335 -13.75 -5.60 8.45
C VAL A 335 -13.58 -4.16 8.96
N LYS A 336 -12.83 -3.32 8.25
CA LYS A 336 -12.67 -1.90 8.60
C LYS A 336 -13.99 -1.11 8.52
N ALA A 337 -14.89 -1.47 7.59
CA ALA A 337 -16.23 -0.88 7.52
C ALA A 337 -17.11 -1.31 8.70
N LEU A 338 -17.08 -2.59 9.09
CA LEU A 338 -17.73 -3.11 10.31
C LEU A 338 -17.22 -2.43 11.55
N ARG A 339 -15.92 -2.11 11.61
CA ARG A 339 -15.27 -1.38 12.70
C ARG A 339 -15.40 0.14 12.61
N GLY A 340 -16.21 0.66 11.67
CA GLY A 340 -16.50 2.09 11.53
C GLY A 340 -15.30 2.96 11.15
N GLU A 341 -14.22 2.38 10.66
CA GLU A 341 -13.05 3.11 10.17
C GLU A 341 -13.30 3.73 8.79
N THR A 342 -14.05 3.03 7.95
CA THR A 342 -14.49 3.47 6.62
C THR A 342 -15.96 3.12 6.38
N SER A 343 -16.50 3.47 5.23
CA SER A 343 -17.82 3.02 4.81
C SER A 343 -17.72 1.87 3.81
N ILE A 344 -18.80 1.07 3.71
CA ILE A 344 -18.87 -0.01 2.72
C ILE A 344 -18.77 0.54 1.30
N GLU A 345 -19.36 1.70 1.03
CA GLU A 345 -19.27 2.38 -0.27
C GLU A 345 -17.82 2.69 -0.67
N GLU A 346 -17.00 3.17 0.26
CA GLU A 346 -15.58 3.43 0.01
C GLU A 346 -14.82 2.15 -0.30
N THR A 347 -15.09 1.07 0.43
CA THR A 347 -14.48 -0.23 0.16
C THR A 347 -14.85 -0.72 -1.23
N LEU A 348 -16.13 -0.73 -1.56
CA LEU A 348 -16.62 -1.14 -2.88
C LEU A 348 -16.05 -0.27 -4.00
N ARG A 349 -15.97 1.05 -3.80
CA ARG A 349 -15.45 1.99 -4.80
C ARG A 349 -14.01 1.68 -5.22
N VAL A 350 -13.17 1.22 -4.30
CA VAL A 350 -11.74 1.00 -4.58
C VAL A 350 -11.40 -0.46 -4.89
N THR A 351 -12.31 -1.39 -4.63
CA THR A 351 -12.11 -2.83 -4.87
C THR A 351 -12.93 -3.37 -6.05
N ARG A 352 -13.94 -2.65 -6.54
CA ARG A 352 -14.59 -2.96 -7.82
C ARG A 352 -13.65 -2.53 -8.95
N GLU A 353 -13.21 -3.46 -9.75
CA GLU A 353 -12.53 -3.26 -11.03
C GLU A 353 -13.51 -3.42 -12.18
#